data_8833ef96cc8b0459eafdafe28df9b11d
#
_entry.id   8833ef96cc8b0459eafdafe28df9b11d
#
_cell.length_a   1.000
_cell.length_b   1.000
_cell.length_c   1.000
_cell.angle_alpha   90.00
_cell.angle_beta   90.00
_cell.angle_gamma   90.00
#
_symmetry.space_group_name_H-M   'P 1'
#
loop_
_entity.id
_entity.type
_entity.pdbx_description
1 polymer ?
#
loop_
_entity_poly.entity_id
_entity_poly.type
_entity_poly.pdbx_seq_one_letter_code
_entity_poly.pdbx_strand_id
1 'polypeptide(L)'
;AVGRARRRLPGGVAVVADHRDLLGFGIDAVVLTTPDDTHEELACFFLEAGIPVYLEKPLAITIEAADHILEAARRTGTRLYVGHNMRHMEVVRLLKSIIDSGRIGEVKAIWCRHFVGNGGDYYFRDWHAERRHVTGLLLQKAAHDIDVMSWLAHSAPARVVGMGGLMVYGEAERRPAGTSAGTVMQDWFSLEHWPADEVDGLNPVIDVEDHSMLMMTMRNGVMTSYQQ
;
A
#
# COMPACT_ATOMS: atom_id res chain seq x y z
N ALA A 1 21.71 0.52 -2.91
CA ALA A 1 20.65 0.62 -3.94
C ALA A 1 21.25 0.72 -5.35
N VAL A 2 22.04 1.77 -5.68
CA VAL A 2 22.58 2.05 -7.04
C VAL A 2 23.33 0.87 -7.64
N GLY A 3 24.26 0.25 -6.91
CA GLY A 3 25.03 -0.90 -7.41
C GLY A 3 24.17 -2.13 -7.75
N ARG A 4 23.06 -2.36 -7.01
CA ARG A 4 22.11 -3.42 -7.31
C ARG A 4 21.28 -3.10 -8.56
N ALA A 5 20.81 -1.86 -8.69
CA ALA A 5 20.09 -1.41 -9.87
C ALA A 5 20.92 -1.56 -11.15
N ARG A 6 22.15 -1.08 -11.14
CA ARG A 6 23.08 -1.22 -12.30
C ARG A 6 23.32 -2.66 -12.76
N ARG A 7 23.26 -3.63 -11.82
CA ARG A 7 23.43 -5.06 -12.19
C ARG A 7 22.17 -5.69 -12.76
N ARG A 8 21.00 -5.12 -12.52
CA ARG A 8 19.71 -5.71 -12.94
C ARG A 8 19.07 -5.04 -14.13
N LEU A 9 19.45 -3.79 -14.41
CA LEU A 9 18.87 -3.03 -15.51
C LEU A 9 19.62 -3.31 -16.82
N PRO A 10 18.92 -3.27 -17.97
CA PRO A 10 19.55 -3.33 -19.28
C PRO A 10 20.62 -2.25 -19.46
N GLY A 11 21.63 -2.53 -20.30
CA GLY A 11 22.62 -1.53 -20.66
C GLY A 11 21.97 -0.29 -21.30
N GLY A 12 22.49 0.89 -20.95
CA GLY A 12 21.98 2.17 -21.46
C GLY A 12 20.94 2.85 -20.57
N VAL A 13 20.42 2.17 -19.54
CA VAL A 13 19.53 2.81 -18.55
C VAL A 13 20.36 3.60 -17.55
N ALA A 14 20.09 4.90 -17.43
CA ALA A 14 20.75 5.75 -16.44
C ALA A 14 20.32 5.36 -15.02
N VAL A 15 21.28 5.30 -14.10
CA VAL A 15 21.03 5.04 -12.68
C VAL A 15 21.68 6.13 -11.86
N VAL A 16 20.85 6.90 -11.15
CA VAL A 16 21.27 8.01 -10.29
C VAL A 16 21.08 7.65 -8.81
N ALA A 17 21.79 8.33 -7.95
CA ALA A 17 21.68 8.16 -6.49
C ALA A 17 20.65 9.12 -5.87
N ASP A 18 20.48 10.28 -6.44
CA ASP A 18 19.55 11.32 -6.01
C ASP A 18 18.43 11.44 -7.05
N HIS A 19 17.18 11.46 -6.56
CA HIS A 19 16.00 11.61 -7.42
C HIS A 19 15.97 12.95 -8.17
N ARG A 20 16.62 13.99 -7.62
CA ARG A 20 16.72 15.32 -8.23
C ARG A 20 17.45 15.30 -9.56
N ASP A 21 18.43 14.39 -9.68
CA ASP A 21 19.21 14.24 -10.93
C ASP A 21 18.35 13.76 -12.10
N LEU A 22 17.18 13.12 -11.82
CA LEU A 22 16.27 12.64 -12.86
C LEU A 22 15.73 13.78 -13.75
N LEU A 23 15.57 14.98 -13.21
CA LEU A 23 15.09 16.14 -14.00
C LEU A 23 16.05 16.48 -15.14
N GLY A 24 17.35 16.22 -14.98
CA GLY A 24 18.36 16.46 -16.01
C GLY A 24 18.25 15.54 -17.24
N PHE A 25 17.46 14.46 -17.15
CA PHE A 25 17.25 13.52 -18.25
C PHE A 25 16.03 13.83 -19.14
N GLY A 26 15.28 14.88 -18.83
CA GLY A 26 14.07 15.24 -19.58
C GLY A 26 12.99 14.17 -19.54
N ILE A 27 12.72 13.62 -18.36
CA ILE A 27 11.71 12.58 -18.16
C ILE A 27 10.29 13.13 -18.40
N ASP A 28 9.42 12.34 -19.01
CA ASP A 28 8.01 12.71 -19.27
C ASP A 28 7.09 12.38 -18.10
N ALA A 29 7.47 11.42 -17.25
CA ALA A 29 6.72 10.99 -16.07
C ALA A 29 7.64 10.24 -15.10
N VAL A 30 7.20 10.10 -13.85
CA VAL A 30 7.87 9.31 -12.84
C VAL A 30 6.93 8.25 -12.25
N VAL A 31 7.48 7.07 -11.96
CA VAL A 31 6.80 6.01 -11.19
C VAL A 31 7.49 5.90 -9.83
N LEU A 32 6.75 6.19 -8.76
CA LEU A 32 7.23 6.13 -7.38
C LEU A 32 6.75 4.83 -6.74
N THR A 33 7.71 3.94 -6.46
CA THR A 33 7.51 2.64 -5.80
C THR A 33 8.46 2.51 -4.60
N THR A 34 8.60 3.59 -3.89
CA THR A 34 9.46 3.75 -2.71
C THR A 34 8.71 3.40 -1.43
N PRO A 35 9.34 3.31 -0.25
CA PRO A 35 8.63 3.16 1.01
C PRO A 35 7.60 4.26 1.25
N ASP A 36 6.49 3.89 1.91
CA ASP A 36 5.28 4.71 2.04
C ASP A 36 5.55 6.09 2.68
N ASP A 37 6.46 6.17 3.64
CA ASP A 37 6.85 7.41 4.33
C ASP A 37 7.59 8.42 3.44
N THR A 38 8.10 7.97 2.30
CA THR A 38 8.80 8.84 1.33
C THR A 38 7.87 9.46 0.29
N HIS A 39 6.61 9.05 0.24
CA HIS A 39 5.67 9.42 -0.82
C HIS A 39 5.42 10.92 -0.87
N GLU A 40 5.26 11.58 0.29
CA GLU A 40 4.99 13.02 0.35
C GLU A 40 6.13 13.82 -0.29
N GLU A 41 7.37 13.62 0.19
CA GLU A 41 8.53 14.37 -0.31
C GLU A 41 8.70 14.19 -1.82
N LEU A 42 8.71 12.92 -2.27
CA LEU A 42 9.00 12.61 -3.66
C LEU A 42 7.85 13.03 -4.60
N ALA A 43 6.60 12.77 -4.22
CA ALA A 43 5.46 13.13 -5.05
C ALA A 43 5.35 14.66 -5.20
N CYS A 44 5.44 15.40 -4.10
CA CYS A 44 5.41 16.87 -4.15
C CYS A 44 6.54 17.43 -5.00
N PHE A 45 7.76 16.91 -4.85
CA PHE A 45 8.92 17.34 -5.65
C PHE A 45 8.67 17.22 -7.15
N PHE A 46 8.20 16.07 -7.64
CA PHE A 46 7.96 15.88 -9.07
C PHE A 46 6.73 16.63 -9.58
N LEU A 47 5.65 16.68 -8.79
CA LEU A 47 4.46 17.46 -9.14
C LEU A 47 4.79 18.95 -9.29
N GLU A 48 5.61 19.50 -8.40
CA GLU A 48 6.06 20.90 -8.46
C GLU A 48 6.99 21.18 -9.64
N ALA A 49 7.76 20.18 -10.06
CA ALA A 49 8.56 20.24 -11.27
C ALA A 49 7.74 20.07 -12.57
N GLY A 50 6.43 19.89 -12.49
CA GLY A 50 5.55 19.67 -13.64
C GLY A 50 5.66 18.26 -14.25
N ILE A 51 6.25 17.30 -13.53
CA ILE A 51 6.42 15.92 -13.99
C ILE A 51 5.23 15.08 -13.50
N PRO A 52 4.44 14.47 -14.39
CA PRO A 52 3.36 13.55 -14.03
C PRO A 52 3.85 12.41 -13.15
N VAL A 53 3.08 12.10 -12.09
CA VAL A 53 3.45 11.10 -11.10
C VAL A 53 2.48 9.93 -11.12
N TYR A 54 2.99 8.71 -11.29
CA TYR A 54 2.35 7.49 -10.85
C TYR A 54 2.89 7.13 -9.47
N LEU A 55 2.03 7.15 -8.46
CA LEU A 55 2.39 6.90 -7.07
C LEU A 55 1.81 5.57 -6.60
N GLU A 56 2.64 4.70 -6.04
CA GLU A 56 2.14 3.49 -5.38
C GLU A 56 1.25 3.84 -4.18
N LYS A 57 0.38 2.89 -3.84
CA LYS A 57 -0.46 2.98 -2.64
C LYS A 57 0.37 2.68 -1.36
N PRO A 58 -0.04 3.21 -0.22
CA PRO A 58 -1.07 4.24 0.00
C PRO A 58 -0.62 5.60 -0.53
N LEU A 59 -1.55 6.54 -0.71
CA LEU A 59 -1.21 7.90 -1.15
C LEU A 59 -0.14 8.54 -0.25
N ALA A 60 -0.30 8.41 1.07
CA ALA A 60 0.66 8.81 2.10
C ALA A 60 0.37 8.06 3.40
N ILE A 61 1.23 8.23 4.40
CA ILE A 61 1.08 7.59 5.71
C ILE A 61 0.30 8.44 6.72
N THR A 62 0.02 9.71 6.43
CA THR A 62 -0.83 10.59 7.23
C THR A 62 -1.80 11.36 6.35
N ILE A 63 -2.86 11.90 6.95
CA ILE A 63 -3.84 12.74 6.25
C ILE A 63 -3.19 14.03 5.77
N GLU A 64 -2.39 14.65 6.59
CA GLU A 64 -1.68 15.90 6.29
C GLU A 64 -0.76 15.73 5.07
N ALA A 65 0.01 14.65 5.03
CA ALA A 65 0.87 14.32 3.90
C ALA A 65 0.05 14.04 2.62
N ALA A 66 -1.08 13.36 2.74
CA ALA A 66 -1.99 13.14 1.62
C ALA A 66 -2.55 14.46 1.07
N ASP A 67 -2.97 15.36 1.96
CA ASP A 67 -3.49 16.69 1.59
C ASP A 67 -2.41 17.52 0.90
N HIS A 68 -1.15 17.49 1.35
CA HIS A 68 -0.03 18.17 0.70
C HIS A 68 0.18 17.67 -0.74
N ILE A 69 0.16 16.34 -0.95
CA ILE A 69 0.31 15.77 -2.30
C ILE A 69 -0.84 16.20 -3.21
N LEU A 70 -2.09 16.13 -2.73
CA LEU A 70 -3.26 16.51 -3.49
C LEU A 70 -3.26 18.01 -3.81
N GLU A 71 -2.86 18.86 -2.87
CA GLU A 71 -2.73 20.29 -3.07
C GLU A 71 -1.62 20.63 -4.08
N ALA A 72 -0.46 19.95 -4.02
CA ALA A 72 0.60 20.11 -5.02
C ALA A 72 0.10 19.78 -6.43
N ALA A 73 -0.58 18.64 -6.60
CA ALA A 73 -1.17 18.25 -7.88
C ALA A 73 -2.20 19.27 -8.38
N ARG A 74 -3.10 19.75 -7.51
CA ARG A 74 -4.11 20.73 -7.84
C ARG A 74 -3.52 22.08 -8.20
N ARG A 75 -2.55 22.57 -7.45
CA ARG A 75 -1.91 23.89 -7.63
C ARG A 75 -1.10 23.94 -8.92
N THR A 76 -0.40 22.88 -9.25
CA THR A 76 0.44 22.84 -10.46
C THR A 76 -0.33 22.41 -11.71
N GLY A 77 -1.50 21.78 -11.56
CA GLY A 77 -2.22 21.14 -12.66
C GLY A 77 -1.52 19.87 -13.17
N THR A 78 -0.49 19.39 -12.47
CA THR A 78 0.27 18.21 -12.86
C THR A 78 -0.50 16.93 -12.52
N ARG A 79 -0.45 15.95 -13.42
CA ARG A 79 -1.21 14.71 -13.26
C ARG A 79 -0.63 13.85 -12.15
N LEU A 80 -1.50 13.42 -11.25
CA LEU A 80 -1.23 12.42 -10.22
C LEU A 80 -2.14 11.20 -10.45
N TYR A 81 -1.56 10.01 -10.47
CA TYR A 81 -2.29 8.75 -10.47
C TYR A 81 -1.83 7.92 -9.28
N VAL A 82 -2.77 7.42 -8.47
CA VAL A 82 -2.48 6.54 -7.34
C VAL A 82 -2.74 5.09 -7.71
N GLY A 83 -1.80 4.21 -7.41
CA GLY A 83 -1.75 2.81 -7.84
C GLY A 83 -2.75 1.87 -7.17
N HIS A 84 -4.04 2.21 -7.16
CA HIS A 84 -5.12 1.31 -6.72
C HIS A 84 -5.37 0.21 -7.77
N ASN A 85 -4.37 -0.64 -7.97
CA ASN A 85 -4.32 -1.63 -9.05
C ASN A 85 -5.41 -2.71 -8.97
N MET A 86 -5.98 -2.99 -7.79
CA MET A 86 -7.08 -3.96 -7.65
C MET A 86 -8.32 -3.57 -8.46
N ARG A 87 -8.54 -2.30 -8.75
CA ARG A 87 -9.61 -1.86 -9.67
C ARG A 87 -9.46 -2.40 -11.10
N HIS A 88 -8.26 -2.85 -11.47
CA HIS A 88 -7.95 -3.40 -12.79
C HIS A 88 -7.99 -4.93 -12.84
N MET A 89 -8.19 -5.61 -11.70
CA MET A 89 -8.37 -7.05 -11.65
C MET A 89 -9.68 -7.45 -12.36
N GLU A 90 -9.64 -8.49 -13.18
CA GLU A 90 -10.81 -8.92 -13.95
C GLU A 90 -12.02 -9.24 -13.07
N VAL A 91 -11.81 -9.95 -11.96
CA VAL A 91 -12.88 -10.30 -11.02
C VAL A 91 -13.51 -9.05 -10.39
N VAL A 92 -12.71 -8.05 -10.02
CA VAL A 92 -13.21 -6.80 -9.43
C VAL A 92 -13.98 -5.98 -10.46
N ARG A 93 -13.46 -5.91 -11.68
CA ARG A 93 -14.16 -5.26 -12.81
C ARG A 93 -15.47 -5.96 -13.15
N LEU A 94 -15.50 -7.30 -13.12
CA LEU A 94 -16.72 -8.06 -13.34
C LEU A 94 -17.76 -7.77 -12.25
N LEU A 95 -17.37 -7.81 -10.96
CA LEU A 95 -18.24 -7.42 -9.85
C LEU A 95 -18.81 -6.01 -10.05
N LYS A 96 -17.96 -5.05 -10.38
CA LYS A 96 -18.39 -3.68 -10.65
C LYS A 96 -19.39 -3.61 -11.79
N SER A 97 -19.15 -4.31 -12.90
CA SER A 97 -20.07 -4.31 -14.04
C SER A 97 -21.43 -4.92 -13.72
N ILE A 98 -21.48 -5.98 -12.89
CA ILE A 98 -22.72 -6.60 -12.44
C ILE A 98 -23.53 -5.63 -11.58
N ILE A 99 -22.87 -4.93 -10.64
CA ILE A 99 -23.49 -3.92 -9.80
C ILE A 99 -24.03 -2.77 -10.67
N ASP A 100 -23.20 -2.22 -11.55
CA ASP A 100 -23.55 -1.06 -12.39
C ASP A 100 -24.68 -1.37 -13.37
N SER A 101 -24.81 -2.63 -13.79
CA SER A 101 -25.91 -3.06 -14.65
C SER A 101 -27.26 -3.17 -13.93
N GLY A 102 -27.30 -3.02 -12.60
CA GLY A 102 -28.48 -3.19 -11.79
C GLY A 102 -29.01 -4.63 -11.64
N ARG A 103 -28.31 -5.63 -12.18
CA ARG A 103 -28.76 -7.05 -12.19
C ARG A 103 -28.98 -7.64 -10.81
N ILE A 104 -28.28 -7.14 -9.80
CA ILE A 104 -28.43 -7.57 -8.40
C ILE A 104 -29.17 -6.54 -7.53
N GLY A 105 -29.72 -5.50 -8.15
CA GLY A 105 -30.35 -4.39 -7.43
C GLY A 105 -29.32 -3.49 -6.75
N GLU A 106 -29.80 -2.77 -5.74
CA GLU A 106 -28.96 -1.85 -4.98
C GLU A 106 -28.09 -2.60 -3.95
N VAL A 107 -26.82 -2.23 -3.88
CA VAL A 107 -25.92 -2.72 -2.83
C VAL A 107 -26.35 -2.17 -1.48
N LYS A 108 -26.62 -3.04 -0.51
CA LYS A 108 -27.05 -2.67 0.85
C LYS A 108 -25.97 -2.97 1.89
N ALA A 109 -25.15 -4.01 1.67
CA ALA A 109 -24.06 -4.36 2.55
C ALA A 109 -22.92 -5.03 1.77
N ILE A 110 -21.67 -4.89 2.30
CA ILE A 110 -20.47 -5.54 1.78
C ILE A 110 -19.70 -6.14 2.96
N TRP A 111 -19.32 -7.41 2.82
CA TRP A 111 -18.38 -8.07 3.72
C TRP A 111 -17.09 -8.36 2.97
N CYS A 112 -15.97 -7.95 3.51
CA CYS A 112 -14.66 -8.26 2.97
C CYS A 112 -13.78 -8.88 4.07
N ARG A 113 -13.16 -10.01 3.75
CA ARG A 113 -12.15 -10.65 4.57
C ARG A 113 -10.93 -10.92 3.72
N HIS A 114 -9.79 -10.41 4.16
CA HIS A 114 -8.55 -10.55 3.43
C HIS A 114 -7.46 -11.06 4.37
N PHE A 115 -7.37 -12.38 4.50
CA PHE A 115 -6.31 -13.02 5.27
C PHE A 115 -5.18 -13.43 4.33
N VAL A 116 -3.98 -12.95 4.63
CA VAL A 116 -2.77 -13.34 3.91
C VAL A 116 -2.25 -14.63 4.54
N GLY A 117 -2.46 -15.76 3.90
CA GLY A 117 -1.98 -17.06 4.35
C GLY A 117 -0.49 -17.18 4.16
N ASN A 118 -0.03 -17.46 2.94
CA ASN A 118 1.39 -17.57 2.63
C ASN A 118 2.00 -16.19 2.38
N GLY A 119 3.17 -15.92 2.94
CA GLY A 119 3.92 -14.68 2.75
C GLY A 119 3.43 -13.50 3.59
N GLY A 120 2.54 -13.71 4.55
CA GLY A 120 2.14 -12.68 5.51
C GLY A 120 3.31 -12.15 6.33
N ASP A 121 4.26 -13.01 6.66
CA ASP A 121 5.52 -12.68 7.33
C ASP A 121 6.33 -11.62 6.57
N TYR A 122 6.14 -11.48 5.27
CA TYR A 122 6.83 -10.50 4.45
C TYR A 122 6.64 -9.07 4.96
N TYR A 123 5.45 -8.74 5.47
CA TYR A 123 5.14 -7.45 6.07
C TYR A 123 5.88 -7.20 7.39
N PHE A 124 6.44 -8.25 7.99
CA PHE A 124 7.12 -8.15 9.29
C PHE A 124 8.64 -8.34 9.17
N ARG A 125 9.17 -8.47 7.95
CA ARG A 125 10.61 -8.65 7.71
C ARG A 125 11.39 -7.37 7.51
N ASP A 126 10.72 -6.29 7.09
CA ASP A 126 11.38 -5.05 6.72
C ASP A 126 10.57 -3.83 7.22
N TRP A 127 10.78 -2.67 6.64
CA TRP A 127 10.22 -1.37 7.02
C TRP A 127 8.68 -1.38 7.20
N HIS A 128 7.97 -2.26 6.53
CA HIS A 128 6.52 -2.43 6.71
C HIS A 128 6.11 -2.80 8.14
N ALA A 129 7.03 -3.36 8.94
CA ALA A 129 6.78 -3.72 10.32
C ALA A 129 6.81 -2.53 11.28
N GLU A 130 7.30 -1.39 10.82
CA GLU A 130 7.54 -0.22 11.66
C GLU A 130 6.51 0.88 11.38
N ARG A 131 5.74 1.23 12.40
CA ARG A 131 4.67 2.25 12.34
C ARG A 131 5.15 3.59 11.80
N ARG A 132 6.39 3.97 12.08
CA ARG A 132 6.98 5.22 11.59
C ARG A 132 7.07 5.29 10.06
N HIS A 133 7.08 4.14 9.37
CA HIS A 133 7.17 4.07 7.91
C HIS A 133 5.82 3.83 7.22
N VAL A 134 4.83 3.28 7.95
CA VAL A 134 3.56 2.86 7.35
C VAL A 134 2.31 3.32 8.12
N THR A 135 2.46 3.91 9.29
CA THR A 135 1.36 4.22 10.25
C THR A 135 0.66 2.97 10.79
N GLY A 136 0.39 1.98 9.98
CA GLY A 136 -0.15 0.69 10.36
C GLY A 136 -0.30 -0.25 9.17
N LEU A 137 -0.33 -1.54 9.45
CA LEU A 137 -0.54 -2.54 8.41
C LEU A 137 -1.94 -2.40 7.80
N LEU A 138 -2.93 -1.97 8.58
CA LEU A 138 -4.27 -1.67 8.09
C LEU A 138 -4.22 -0.65 6.94
N LEU A 139 -3.50 0.47 7.10
CA LEU A 139 -3.35 1.46 6.03
C LEU A 139 -2.60 0.85 4.84
N GLN A 140 -1.49 0.19 5.09
CA GLN A 140 -0.62 -0.34 4.05
C GLN A 140 -1.31 -1.41 3.19
N LYS A 141 -2.09 -2.31 3.81
CA LYS A 141 -2.75 -3.42 3.12
C LYS A 141 -4.20 -3.13 2.75
N ALA A 142 -5.00 -2.65 3.70
CA ALA A 142 -6.43 -2.43 3.47
C ALA A 142 -6.75 -1.24 2.56
N ALA A 143 -5.76 -0.40 2.23
CA ALA A 143 -5.96 0.66 1.24
C ALA A 143 -6.57 0.14 -0.07
N HIS A 144 -6.15 -1.03 -0.52
CA HIS A 144 -6.72 -1.69 -1.69
C HIS A 144 -8.17 -2.12 -1.49
N ASP A 145 -8.45 -2.80 -0.38
CA ASP A 145 -9.76 -3.42 -0.12
C ASP A 145 -10.81 -2.35 0.17
N ILE A 146 -10.47 -1.35 0.98
CA ILE A 146 -11.36 -0.23 1.31
C ILE A 146 -11.65 0.62 0.07
N ASP A 147 -10.67 0.80 -0.81
CA ASP A 147 -10.84 1.45 -2.10
C ASP A 147 -11.85 0.68 -2.98
N VAL A 148 -11.67 -0.63 -3.12
CA VAL A 148 -12.60 -1.48 -3.89
C VAL A 148 -14.00 -1.47 -3.28
N MET A 149 -14.13 -1.62 -1.95
CA MET A 149 -15.43 -1.56 -1.28
C MET A 149 -16.13 -0.22 -1.51
N SER A 150 -15.38 0.89 -1.44
CA SER A 150 -15.91 2.24 -1.71
C SER A 150 -16.36 2.38 -3.17
N TRP A 151 -15.60 1.83 -4.10
CA TRP A 151 -15.92 1.83 -5.53
C TRP A 151 -17.16 0.99 -5.84
N LEU A 152 -17.28 -0.21 -5.26
CA LEU A 152 -18.45 -1.07 -5.40
C LEU A 152 -19.71 -0.48 -4.74
N ALA A 153 -19.55 0.19 -3.61
CA ALA A 153 -20.64 0.89 -2.91
C ALA A 153 -21.05 2.21 -3.57
N HIS A 154 -20.29 2.70 -4.56
CA HIS A 154 -20.46 4.07 -5.13
C HIS A 154 -20.42 5.17 -4.06
N SER A 155 -19.67 4.98 -2.96
CA SER A 155 -19.71 5.88 -1.81
C SER A 155 -18.46 5.76 -0.96
N ALA A 156 -18.10 6.85 -0.31
CA ALA A 156 -17.01 6.86 0.67
C ALA A 156 -17.52 6.54 2.08
N PRO A 157 -16.69 6.01 2.98
CA PRO A 157 -17.00 5.84 4.38
C PRO A 157 -17.37 7.17 5.06
N ALA A 158 -18.42 7.16 5.88
CA ALA A 158 -18.86 8.30 6.70
C ALA A 158 -18.57 8.07 8.19
N ARG A 159 -18.66 6.83 8.64
CA ARG A 159 -18.39 6.43 10.01
C ARG A 159 -17.61 5.13 10.00
N VAL A 160 -16.69 4.99 10.94
CA VAL A 160 -15.91 3.77 11.13
C VAL A 160 -15.75 3.48 12.62
N VAL A 161 -15.86 2.19 12.96
CA VAL A 161 -15.46 1.65 14.26
C VAL A 161 -14.49 0.52 13.94
N GLY A 162 -13.37 0.49 14.62
CA GLY A 162 -12.33 -0.51 14.38
C GLY A 162 -11.64 -0.94 15.65
N MET A 163 -11.06 -2.11 15.59
CA MET A 163 -10.14 -2.65 16.58
C MET A 163 -9.06 -3.44 15.87
N GLY A 164 -7.90 -3.56 16.48
CA GLY A 164 -6.78 -4.33 15.98
C GLY A 164 -5.74 -4.55 17.05
N GLY A 165 -4.79 -5.38 16.76
CA GLY A 165 -3.71 -5.69 17.68
C GLY A 165 -2.58 -6.45 17.00
N LEU A 166 -1.45 -6.54 17.69
CA LEU A 166 -0.33 -7.39 17.35
C LEU A 166 -0.46 -8.67 18.15
N MET A 167 -0.97 -9.73 17.55
CA MET A 167 -1.42 -10.95 18.23
C MET A 167 -0.57 -12.19 17.90
N VAL A 168 -0.01 -12.23 16.69
CA VAL A 168 0.73 -13.38 16.17
C VAL A 168 2.22 -13.04 16.10
N TYR A 169 2.59 -12.00 15.37
CA TYR A 169 4.01 -11.67 15.14
C TYR A 169 4.67 -10.94 16.31
N GLY A 170 3.92 -10.60 17.36
CA GLY A 170 4.44 -9.93 18.55
C GLY A 170 5.46 -10.77 19.32
N GLU A 171 5.24 -12.07 19.40
CA GLU A 171 6.09 -13.05 20.13
C GLU A 171 7.09 -13.77 19.22
N ALA A 172 7.05 -13.57 17.91
CA ALA A 172 7.92 -14.26 16.96
C ALA A 172 9.38 -13.80 17.10
N GLU A 173 10.31 -14.70 16.76
CA GLU A 173 11.74 -14.43 16.82
C GLU A 173 12.16 -13.32 15.85
N ARG A 174 12.97 -12.42 16.34
CA ARG A 174 13.42 -11.23 15.59
C ARG A 174 14.92 -11.29 15.32
N ARG A 175 15.34 -10.85 14.16
CA ARG A 175 16.77 -10.71 13.87
C ARG A 175 17.40 -9.64 14.76
N PRO A 176 18.72 -9.72 15.05
CA PRO A 176 19.42 -8.70 15.81
C PRO A 176 19.30 -7.32 15.17
N ALA A 177 19.20 -6.29 16.01
CA ALA A 177 19.18 -4.90 15.54
C ALA A 177 20.43 -4.57 14.71
N GLY A 178 20.24 -3.78 13.65
CA GLY A 178 21.31 -3.41 12.72
C GLY A 178 21.64 -4.45 11.65
N THR A 179 20.97 -5.62 11.65
CA THR A 179 21.11 -6.61 10.58
C THR A 179 20.08 -6.41 9.47
N SER A 180 20.45 -6.77 8.23
CA SER A 180 19.56 -6.67 7.07
C SER A 180 18.68 -7.91 6.95
N ALA A 181 17.44 -7.74 6.48
CA ALA A 181 16.54 -8.82 6.11
C ALA A 181 17.03 -9.65 4.89
N GLY A 182 18.14 -9.26 4.29
CA GLY A 182 18.60 -9.83 3.03
C GLY A 182 17.93 -9.15 1.82
N THR A 183 18.34 -9.59 0.63
CA THR A 183 17.90 -8.96 -0.62
C THR A 183 17.08 -9.90 -1.52
N VAL A 184 16.89 -11.13 -1.08
CA VAL A 184 16.17 -12.15 -1.86
C VAL A 184 14.72 -12.15 -1.37
N MET A 185 13.82 -11.83 -2.29
CA MET A 185 12.41 -12.07 -2.09
C MET A 185 12.20 -13.57 -2.08
N GLN A 186 11.67 -14.09 -1.00
CA GLN A 186 11.38 -15.52 -0.87
C GLN A 186 10.20 -15.89 -1.77
N ASP A 187 10.06 -17.19 -2.05
CA ASP A 187 8.94 -17.66 -2.85
C ASP A 187 7.63 -17.34 -2.12
N TRP A 188 6.83 -16.49 -2.72
CA TRP A 188 5.54 -16.05 -2.19
C TRP A 188 4.57 -17.21 -1.90
N PHE A 189 4.73 -18.31 -2.60
CA PHE A 189 3.87 -19.50 -2.45
C PHE A 189 4.48 -20.58 -1.56
N SER A 190 5.68 -20.38 -1.02
CA SER A 190 6.31 -21.32 -0.12
C SER A 190 5.56 -21.40 1.22
N LEU A 191 5.37 -22.62 1.71
CA LEU A 191 4.86 -22.89 3.06
C LEU A 191 5.95 -22.89 4.14
N GLU A 192 7.22 -22.69 3.77
CA GLU A 192 8.36 -22.65 4.70
C GLU A 192 8.31 -21.47 5.68
N HIS A 193 7.41 -20.51 5.44
CA HIS A 193 7.22 -19.30 6.25
C HIS A 193 5.90 -19.31 7.01
N TRP A 194 5.36 -20.50 7.26
CA TRP A 194 4.13 -20.66 7.98
C TRP A 194 4.18 -21.96 8.83
N PRO A 195 3.72 -21.96 10.09
CA PRO A 195 3.11 -20.83 10.84
C PRO A 195 4.13 -19.77 11.26
N ALA A 196 3.61 -18.59 11.65
CA ALA A 196 4.44 -17.42 11.96
C ALA A 196 5.44 -17.61 13.11
N ASP A 197 5.16 -18.48 14.04
CA ASP A 197 6.04 -18.84 15.16
C ASP A 197 7.26 -19.68 14.75
N GLU A 198 7.26 -20.24 13.54
CA GLU A 198 8.41 -20.91 12.93
C GLU A 198 9.24 -19.97 12.03
N VAL A 199 8.80 -18.73 11.84
CA VAL A 199 9.48 -17.76 10.99
C VAL A 199 10.61 -17.09 11.74
N ASP A 200 11.80 -17.14 11.19
CA ASP A 200 12.99 -16.44 11.68
C ASP A 200 13.28 -15.15 10.92
N GLY A 201 14.16 -14.34 11.47
CA GLY A 201 14.70 -13.18 10.79
C GLY A 201 13.71 -12.03 10.57
N LEU A 202 12.65 -11.97 11.35
CA LEU A 202 11.72 -10.84 11.32
C LEU A 202 12.39 -9.52 11.75
N ASN A 203 11.74 -8.40 11.44
CA ASN A 203 12.30 -7.07 11.74
C ASN A 203 12.56 -6.90 13.25
N PRO A 204 13.66 -6.26 13.64
CA PRO A 204 13.96 -6.02 15.06
C PRO A 204 12.86 -5.26 15.80
N VAL A 205 12.16 -4.38 15.08
CA VAL A 205 11.01 -3.62 15.59
C VAL A 205 9.76 -4.06 14.83
N ILE A 206 8.76 -4.53 15.56
CA ILE A 206 7.41 -4.81 15.05
C ILE A 206 6.45 -4.08 15.98
N ASP A 207 5.85 -3.00 15.50
CA ASP A 207 4.94 -2.15 16.27
C ASP A 207 3.65 -1.80 15.51
N VAL A 208 3.42 -2.46 14.35
CA VAL A 208 2.15 -2.42 13.64
C VAL A 208 1.26 -3.58 14.06
N GLU A 209 -0.03 -3.43 13.87
CA GLU A 209 -1.00 -4.51 14.05
C GLU A 209 -0.84 -5.59 12.96
N ASP A 210 -1.06 -6.86 13.33
CA ASP A 210 -1.12 -8.00 12.41
C ASP A 210 -2.55 -8.50 12.20
N HIS A 211 -3.49 -7.94 12.92
CA HIS A 211 -4.91 -8.26 12.87
C HIS A 211 -5.76 -7.02 13.07
N SER A 212 -6.79 -6.85 12.24
CA SER A 212 -7.72 -5.73 12.36
C SER A 212 -9.13 -6.09 11.90
N MET A 213 -10.12 -5.44 12.52
CA MET A 213 -11.54 -5.53 12.17
C MET A 213 -12.13 -4.12 12.10
N LEU A 214 -12.87 -3.86 11.04
CA LEU A 214 -13.58 -2.60 10.84
C LEU A 214 -15.06 -2.84 10.56
N MET A 215 -15.92 -1.97 11.10
CA MET A 215 -17.29 -1.77 10.66
C MET A 215 -17.44 -0.33 10.18
N MET A 216 -18.01 -0.16 8.98
CA MET A 216 -18.17 1.17 8.39
C MET A 216 -19.60 1.37 7.89
N THR A 217 -20.07 2.62 7.95
CA THR A 217 -21.26 3.05 7.22
C THR A 217 -20.83 4.04 6.16
N MET A 218 -21.17 3.75 4.90
CA MET A 218 -20.92 4.65 3.79
C MET A 218 -21.86 5.84 3.79
N ARG A 219 -21.50 6.93 3.09
CA ARG A 219 -22.34 8.16 3.03
C ARG A 219 -23.74 7.90 2.47
N ASN A 220 -23.89 6.91 1.58
CA ASN A 220 -25.19 6.50 1.01
C ASN A 220 -25.93 5.45 1.86
N GLY A 221 -25.46 5.13 3.06
CA GLY A 221 -26.08 4.19 3.97
C GLY A 221 -25.69 2.72 3.81
N VAL A 222 -24.89 2.36 2.81
CA VAL A 222 -24.36 1.00 2.68
C VAL A 222 -23.51 0.65 3.90
N MET A 223 -23.78 -0.51 4.50
CA MET A 223 -23.01 -1.02 5.63
C MET A 223 -21.90 -1.93 5.14
N THR A 224 -20.71 -1.80 5.72
CA THR A 224 -19.58 -2.64 5.35
C THR A 224 -18.84 -3.17 6.56
N SER A 225 -18.29 -4.36 6.46
CA SER A 225 -17.30 -4.88 7.41
C SER A 225 -16.06 -5.35 6.68
N TYR A 226 -14.91 -5.13 7.31
CA TYR A 226 -13.61 -5.55 6.83
C TYR A 226 -12.84 -6.28 7.92
N GLN A 227 -12.15 -7.35 7.56
CA GLN A 227 -11.24 -8.07 8.43
C GLN A 227 -9.94 -8.41 7.69
N GLN A 228 -8.83 -8.18 8.38
CA GLN A 228 -7.48 -8.44 7.92
C GLN A 228 -6.73 -9.29 8.93
#